data_55446f9d26af3a9ecfc9b27d25283c67
#
_entry.id   55446f9d26af3a9ecfc9b27d25283c67
#
_cell.length_a   1.000
_cell.length_b   1.000
_cell.length_c   1.000
_cell.angle_alpha   90.00
_cell.angle_beta   90.00
_cell.angle_gamma   90.00
#
_symmetry.space_group_name_H-M   'P 1'
#
loop_
_entity.id
_entity.type
_entity.pdbx_description
1 polymer ?
#
loop_
_entity_poly.entity_id
_entity_poly.type
_entity_poly.pdbx_seq_one_letter_code
_entity_poly.pdbx_strand_id
1 'polypeptide(L)'
;DSIKTPSASLFMNGILRRGGWWDMKSTRHVPDLPVKSDNHWSDAEFSSTADVDGTREFYLVPFMSNGLLDGRTAATPWGQASPDPMSTGVWDTWVEINTVVAQELQISLGDRIFLRTSTGEVEVLAYPHPGLAPDVLGVPVGQGHENFGRYAEGRGANILSILVDKKDEKTGALAWASTKVKLLRAGGRRTMAKFEGTVPAFPVEPGVPILVVGHDQTAHEAKEQAHHEHLRKISE
;
A
#
# COMPACT_ATOMS: atom_id res chain seq x y z
N ASP A 1 11.22 41.97 19.34
CA ASP A 1 12.41 41.74 20.19
C ASP A 1 13.40 40.88 19.41
N SER A 2 14.53 41.46 19.02
CA SER A 2 15.58 40.73 18.30
C SER A 2 16.26 39.75 19.27
N ILE A 3 16.37 38.50 18.85
CA ILE A 3 17.16 37.50 19.59
C ILE A 3 18.62 37.91 19.52
N LYS A 4 19.19 38.33 20.67
CA LYS A 4 20.61 38.65 20.77
C LYS A 4 21.38 37.34 20.98
N THR A 5 21.89 36.77 19.90
CA THR A 5 22.85 35.66 19.98
C THR A 5 24.21 36.12 19.45
N PRO A 6 25.34 35.63 20.01
CA PRO A 6 26.69 36.04 19.61
C PRO A 6 27.00 35.67 18.16
N SER A 7 26.36 34.67 17.58
CA SER A 7 26.53 34.27 16.19
C SER A 7 25.33 33.47 15.65
N ALA A 8 25.16 33.49 14.33
CA ALA A 8 24.14 32.72 13.64
C ALA A 8 24.34 31.20 13.85
N SER A 9 25.58 30.73 13.92
CA SER A 9 25.87 29.31 14.14
C SER A 9 25.45 28.83 15.53
N LEU A 10 25.65 29.64 16.57
CA LEU A 10 25.17 29.31 17.92
C LEU A 10 23.65 29.30 17.99
N PHE A 11 23.00 30.20 17.27
CA PHE A 11 21.55 30.21 17.16
C PHE A 11 21.01 28.92 16.49
N MET A 12 21.59 28.55 15.33
CA MET A 12 21.21 27.31 14.64
C MET A 12 21.44 26.06 15.47
N ASN A 13 22.60 25.96 16.13
CA ASN A 13 22.87 24.84 17.03
C ASN A 13 21.86 24.74 18.19
N GLY A 14 21.46 25.92 18.70
CA GLY A 14 20.39 25.98 19.73
C GLY A 14 19.05 25.48 19.20
N ILE A 15 18.65 25.86 17.98
CA ILE A 15 17.44 25.41 17.31
C ILE A 15 17.48 23.88 17.10
N LEU A 16 18.57 23.34 16.55
CA LEU A 16 18.73 21.93 16.28
C LEU A 16 18.65 21.07 17.56
N ARG A 17 19.26 21.54 18.66
CA ARG A 17 19.21 20.85 19.95
C ARG A 17 17.82 20.85 20.58
N ARG A 18 17.03 21.88 20.35
CA ARG A 18 15.68 22.05 20.93
C ARG A 18 14.56 21.54 20.02
N GLY A 19 14.87 21.18 18.79
CA GLY A 19 13.88 20.76 17.79
C GLY A 19 13.09 21.90 17.16
N GLY A 20 13.43 23.17 17.47
CA GLY A 20 12.77 24.34 16.90
C GLY A 20 13.02 25.62 17.68
N TRP A 21 12.52 26.72 17.13
CA TRP A 21 12.49 28.02 17.80
C TRP A 21 11.05 28.52 17.89
N TRP A 22 10.68 29.03 19.03
CA TRP A 22 9.39 29.68 19.28
C TRP A 22 9.57 30.84 20.24
N ASP A 23 8.79 31.90 20.03
CA ASP A 23 8.76 33.07 20.90
C ASP A 23 7.81 32.79 22.07
N MET A 24 8.35 32.59 23.26
CA MET A 24 7.58 32.35 24.50
C MET A 24 6.74 33.58 24.93
N LYS A 25 7.01 34.77 24.36
CA LYS A 25 6.33 36.01 24.71
C LYS A 25 5.21 36.38 23.74
N SER A 26 5.21 35.80 22.55
CA SER A 26 4.15 36.06 21.59
C SER A 26 2.95 35.14 21.87
N THR A 27 1.94 35.69 22.48
CA THR A 27 0.62 35.08 22.52
C THR A 27 -0.09 35.41 21.22
N ARG A 28 -0.16 34.44 20.30
CA ARG A 28 -1.03 34.57 19.15
C ARG A 28 -2.48 34.29 19.62
N HIS A 29 -3.33 35.26 19.57
CA HIS A 29 -4.76 35.01 19.75
C HIS A 29 -5.21 34.15 18.56
N VAL A 30 -5.48 32.86 18.81
CA VAL A 30 -6.18 32.03 17.85
C VAL A 30 -7.64 32.45 17.91
N PRO A 31 -8.20 33.03 16.85
CA PRO A 31 -9.62 33.36 16.86
C PRO A 31 -10.42 32.09 17.09
N ASP A 32 -11.43 32.17 17.95
CA ASP A 32 -12.39 31.10 18.14
C ASP A 32 -13.00 30.77 16.77
N LEU A 33 -12.58 29.66 16.19
CA LEU A 33 -13.23 29.19 14.96
C LEU A 33 -14.65 28.77 15.34
N PRO A 34 -15.67 29.32 14.67
CA PRO A 34 -17.04 28.91 14.95
C PRO A 34 -17.14 27.40 14.65
N VAL A 35 -17.30 26.61 15.71
CA VAL A 35 -17.62 25.20 15.58
C VAL A 35 -19.04 25.15 15.01
N LYS A 36 -19.14 24.87 13.70
CA LYS A 36 -20.43 24.56 13.10
C LYS A 36 -20.90 23.23 13.69
N SER A 37 -21.87 23.28 14.59
CA SER A 37 -22.42 22.10 15.27
C SER A 37 -23.33 21.23 14.39
N ASP A 38 -23.55 21.61 13.15
CA ASP A 38 -24.37 20.83 12.21
C ASP A 38 -23.56 19.74 11.54
N ASN A 39 -23.17 18.75 12.33
CA ASN A 39 -22.63 17.47 11.81
C ASN A 39 -23.78 16.62 11.24
N HIS A 40 -24.41 17.07 10.19
CA HIS A 40 -25.16 16.18 9.32
C HIS A 40 -24.14 15.39 8.47
N TRP A 41 -23.84 14.17 8.89
CA TRP A 41 -23.23 13.19 8.04
C TRP A 41 -24.23 12.86 6.94
N SER A 42 -24.15 13.53 5.81
CA SER A 42 -24.83 13.02 4.61
C SER A 42 -24.00 11.87 4.08
N ASP A 43 -24.66 10.79 3.72
CA ASP A 43 -24.05 9.71 2.98
C ASP A 43 -23.25 10.31 1.83
N ALA A 44 -21.95 9.99 1.77
CA ALA A 44 -21.11 10.47 0.71
C ALA A 44 -21.65 9.93 -0.61
N GLU A 45 -22.26 10.78 -1.43
CA GLU A 45 -22.62 10.40 -2.79
C GLU A 45 -21.32 10.14 -3.55
N PHE A 46 -20.98 8.88 -3.69
CA PHE A 46 -19.91 8.44 -4.60
C PHE A 46 -20.40 8.67 -6.03
N SER A 47 -20.21 9.89 -6.54
CA SER A 47 -20.52 10.15 -7.93
C SER A 47 -19.62 9.30 -8.82
N SER A 48 -20.23 8.45 -9.64
CA SER A 48 -19.53 7.72 -10.68
C SER A 48 -18.81 8.70 -11.59
N THR A 49 -17.50 8.63 -11.65
CA THR A 49 -16.78 9.26 -12.76
C THR A 49 -17.21 8.57 -14.05
N ALA A 50 -17.46 9.38 -15.10
CA ALA A 50 -18.08 8.97 -16.35
C ALA A 50 -17.54 7.65 -16.91
N ASP A 51 -18.45 6.83 -17.44
CA ASP A 51 -18.18 5.63 -18.22
C ASP A 51 -17.12 5.87 -19.28
N VAL A 52 -16.05 5.11 -19.20
CA VAL A 52 -15.08 4.98 -20.28
C VAL A 52 -15.16 3.53 -20.75
N ASP A 53 -15.85 3.32 -21.90
CA ASP A 53 -15.87 2.06 -22.69
C ASP A 53 -16.18 0.73 -21.97
N GLY A 54 -17.36 0.54 -21.37
CA GLY A 54 -17.96 -0.78 -21.11
C GLY A 54 -17.12 -1.85 -20.37
N THR A 55 -15.92 -1.53 -19.92
CA THR A 55 -15.04 -2.40 -19.14
C THR A 55 -15.29 -2.19 -17.66
N ARG A 56 -15.17 -3.27 -16.88
CA ARG A 56 -15.30 -3.25 -15.42
C ARG A 56 -14.42 -2.16 -14.79
N GLU A 57 -15.03 -1.30 -14.01
CA GLU A 57 -14.34 -0.28 -13.23
C GLU A 57 -14.18 -0.72 -11.78
N PHE A 58 -13.09 -0.30 -11.17
CA PHE A 58 -12.78 -0.56 -9.78
C PHE A 58 -12.61 0.76 -9.01
N TYR A 59 -12.77 0.71 -7.71
CA TYR A 59 -12.37 1.81 -6.83
C TYR A 59 -10.90 1.69 -6.50
N LEU A 60 -10.12 2.73 -6.80
CA LEU A 60 -8.72 2.80 -6.44
C LEU A 60 -8.57 3.27 -5.00
N VAL A 61 -7.99 2.44 -4.15
CA VAL A 61 -7.71 2.74 -2.75
C VAL A 61 -6.20 2.82 -2.55
N PRO A 62 -5.61 4.02 -2.61
CA PRO A 62 -4.20 4.20 -2.29
C PRO A 62 -3.98 4.04 -0.79
N PHE A 63 -2.91 3.37 -0.40
CA PHE A 63 -2.52 3.23 1.00
C PHE A 63 -1.02 3.47 1.21
N MET A 64 -0.66 3.91 2.40
CA MET A 64 0.75 4.10 2.76
C MET A 64 1.37 2.76 3.15
N SER A 65 2.47 2.38 2.48
CA SER A 65 3.28 1.25 2.91
C SER A 65 4.06 1.59 4.18
N ASN A 66 4.30 0.60 5.04
CA ASN A 66 5.05 0.83 6.28
C ASN A 66 6.51 1.26 6.05
N GLY A 67 7.13 0.80 4.96
CA GLY A 67 8.52 1.14 4.62
C GLY A 67 8.68 2.52 4.02
N LEU A 68 7.78 2.91 3.11
CA LEU A 68 7.90 4.13 2.33
C LEU A 68 7.04 5.28 2.86
N LEU A 69 5.99 4.99 3.62
CA LEU A 69 5.00 5.95 4.09
C LEU A 69 4.39 6.71 2.88
N ASP A 70 4.52 8.02 2.88
CA ASP A 70 4.13 8.89 1.78
C ASP A 70 5.23 9.11 0.72
N GLY A 71 6.32 8.34 0.78
CA GLY A 71 7.49 8.44 -0.10
C GLY A 71 8.69 9.13 0.54
N ARG A 72 8.55 9.73 1.73
CA ARG A 72 9.65 10.47 2.40
C ARG A 72 10.88 9.62 2.71
N THR A 73 10.73 8.31 2.84
CA THR A 73 11.82 7.36 3.11
C THR A 73 12.35 6.67 1.85
N ALA A 74 11.77 6.96 0.68
CA ALA A 74 12.13 6.31 -0.58
C ALA A 74 13.58 6.54 -1.02
N ALA A 75 14.20 7.67 -0.61
CA ALA A 75 15.60 7.97 -0.88
C ALA A 75 16.59 7.11 -0.09
N THR A 76 16.11 6.32 0.88
CA THR A 76 16.96 5.48 1.71
C THR A 76 16.88 4.01 1.29
N PRO A 77 18.01 3.26 1.28
CA PRO A 77 17.98 1.84 0.95
C PRO A 77 17.12 1.04 1.94
N TRP A 78 17.10 1.42 3.20
CA TRP A 78 16.30 0.76 4.24
C TRP A 78 14.80 0.95 4.00
N GLY A 79 14.36 2.15 3.59
CA GLY A 79 12.96 2.38 3.22
C GLY A 79 12.54 1.50 2.05
N GLN A 80 13.37 1.42 1.01
CA GLN A 80 13.10 0.57 -0.16
C GLN A 80 13.13 -0.93 0.14
N ALA A 81 14.01 -1.36 1.03
CA ALA A 81 14.20 -2.77 1.38
C ALA A 81 13.30 -3.25 2.54
N SER A 82 12.56 -2.34 3.19
CA SER A 82 11.58 -2.73 4.21
C SER A 82 10.39 -3.44 3.54
N PRO A 83 10.16 -4.73 3.83
CA PRO A 83 9.07 -5.47 3.19
C PRO A 83 7.72 -4.97 3.70
N ASP A 84 6.76 -4.91 2.80
CA ASP A 84 5.39 -4.70 3.18
C ASP A 84 4.87 -5.88 4.02
N PRO A 85 4.18 -5.65 5.14
CA PRO A 85 3.79 -6.71 6.05
C PRO A 85 2.86 -7.77 5.45
N MET A 86 2.06 -7.39 4.45
CA MET A 86 1.06 -8.28 3.84
C MET A 86 1.58 -8.98 2.60
N SER A 87 2.21 -8.22 1.70
CA SER A 87 2.67 -8.72 0.41
C SER A 87 4.14 -9.19 0.43
N THR A 88 4.91 -8.79 1.46
CA THR A 88 6.37 -8.89 1.53
C THR A 88 7.12 -8.24 0.36
N GLY A 89 6.39 -7.43 -0.44
CA GLY A 89 6.92 -6.71 -1.59
C GLY A 89 7.89 -5.60 -1.20
N VAL A 90 8.89 -5.36 -2.05
CA VAL A 90 9.92 -4.33 -1.90
C VAL A 90 10.25 -3.74 -3.27
N TRP A 91 10.79 -2.52 -3.30
CA TRP A 91 11.36 -1.85 -4.48
C TRP A 91 10.40 -1.52 -5.64
N ASP A 92 9.18 -2.03 -5.63
CA ASP A 92 8.19 -1.89 -6.70
C ASP A 92 6.90 -1.25 -6.22
N THR A 93 6.04 -0.88 -7.19
CA THR A 93 4.63 -0.62 -6.96
C THR A 93 3.82 -1.78 -7.49
N TRP A 94 2.89 -2.28 -6.69
CA TRP A 94 1.97 -3.35 -7.09
C TRP A 94 0.53 -2.90 -6.92
N VAL A 95 -0.37 -3.60 -7.60
CA VAL A 95 -1.81 -3.45 -7.40
C VAL A 95 -2.36 -4.73 -6.79
N GLU A 96 -3.01 -4.60 -5.64
CA GLU A 96 -3.73 -5.68 -4.98
C GLU A 96 -5.08 -5.86 -5.66
N ILE A 97 -5.36 -7.10 -6.06
CA ILE A 97 -6.57 -7.49 -6.80
C ILE A 97 -7.19 -8.68 -6.07
N ASN A 98 -8.50 -8.65 -5.85
CA ASN A 98 -9.20 -9.82 -5.30
C ASN A 98 -8.85 -11.09 -6.09
N THR A 99 -8.58 -12.20 -5.40
CA THR A 99 -8.11 -13.45 -6.04
C THR A 99 -9.11 -14.03 -7.03
N VAL A 100 -10.41 -13.94 -6.75
CA VAL A 100 -11.47 -14.43 -7.67
C VAL A 100 -11.49 -13.57 -8.92
N VAL A 101 -11.45 -12.24 -8.76
CA VAL A 101 -11.40 -11.29 -9.88
C VAL A 101 -10.12 -11.47 -10.72
N ALA A 102 -8.98 -11.68 -10.07
CA ALA A 102 -7.72 -11.95 -10.77
C ALA A 102 -7.82 -13.23 -11.61
N GLN A 103 -8.46 -14.30 -11.10
CA GLN A 103 -8.71 -15.52 -11.84
C GLN A 103 -9.65 -15.28 -13.04
N GLU A 104 -10.77 -14.58 -12.84
CA GLU A 104 -11.71 -14.22 -13.90
C GLU A 104 -11.03 -13.44 -15.03
N LEU A 105 -10.15 -12.51 -14.69
CA LEU A 105 -9.40 -11.69 -15.63
C LEU A 105 -8.12 -12.38 -16.13
N GLN A 106 -7.84 -13.61 -15.69
CA GLN A 106 -6.62 -14.36 -16.01
C GLN A 106 -5.34 -13.59 -15.66
N ILE A 107 -5.35 -12.87 -14.54
CA ILE A 107 -4.22 -12.10 -14.02
C ILE A 107 -3.52 -12.92 -12.95
N SER A 108 -2.19 -12.98 -13.05
CA SER A 108 -1.32 -13.69 -12.12
C SER A 108 -0.33 -12.73 -11.46
N LEU A 109 0.27 -13.18 -10.36
CA LEU A 109 1.32 -12.44 -9.66
C LEU A 109 2.43 -11.99 -10.63
N GLY A 110 2.75 -10.70 -10.60
CA GLY A 110 3.80 -10.11 -11.41
C GLY A 110 3.42 -9.78 -12.86
N ASP A 111 2.16 -10.02 -13.26
CA ASP A 111 1.68 -9.52 -14.55
C ASP A 111 1.73 -7.99 -14.56
N ARG A 112 2.17 -7.42 -15.70
CA ARG A 112 2.24 -5.98 -15.88
C ARG A 112 0.85 -5.44 -16.21
N ILE A 113 0.40 -4.47 -15.44
CA ILE A 113 -0.94 -3.90 -15.49
C ILE A 113 -0.85 -2.40 -15.64
N PHE A 114 -1.61 -1.84 -16.58
CA PHE A 114 -1.88 -0.42 -16.59
C PHE A 114 -3.13 -0.10 -15.77
N LEU A 115 -2.99 0.84 -14.85
CA LEU A 115 -4.08 1.47 -14.13
C LEU A 115 -4.41 2.77 -14.83
N ARG A 116 -5.57 2.83 -15.47
CA ARG A 116 -6.02 4.00 -16.22
C ARG A 116 -7.20 4.67 -15.56
N THR A 117 -7.08 5.97 -15.35
CA THR A 117 -8.14 6.84 -14.85
C THR A 117 -8.45 7.96 -15.87
N SER A 118 -9.34 8.86 -15.53
CA SER A 118 -9.59 10.06 -16.35
C SER A 118 -8.41 11.05 -16.35
N THR A 119 -7.52 10.97 -15.39
CA THR A 119 -6.38 11.89 -15.22
C THR A 119 -5.07 11.35 -15.79
N GLY A 120 -4.95 10.04 -15.98
CA GLY A 120 -3.71 9.45 -16.49
C GLY A 120 -3.66 7.94 -16.38
N GLU A 121 -2.48 7.43 -16.63
CA GLU A 121 -2.20 5.99 -16.63
C GLU A 121 -0.83 5.72 -15.97
N VAL A 122 -0.74 4.66 -15.20
CA VAL A 122 0.52 4.17 -14.63
C VAL A 122 0.63 2.67 -14.78
N GLU A 123 1.86 2.17 -14.92
CA GLU A 123 2.14 0.74 -14.95
C GLU A 123 2.55 0.25 -13.56
N VAL A 124 1.95 -0.86 -13.13
CA VAL A 124 2.21 -1.54 -11.85
C VAL A 124 2.26 -3.05 -12.04
N LEU A 125 2.68 -3.78 -11.01
CA LEU A 125 2.66 -5.25 -11.01
C LEU A 125 1.42 -5.78 -10.30
N ALA A 126 0.81 -6.82 -10.85
CA ALA A 126 -0.35 -7.46 -10.23
C ALA A 126 0.03 -8.27 -8.99
N TYR A 127 -0.76 -8.14 -7.94
CA TYR A 127 -0.69 -8.94 -6.72
C TYR A 127 -2.09 -9.46 -6.34
N PRO A 128 -2.44 -10.71 -6.65
CA PRO A 128 -3.68 -11.31 -6.18
C PRO A 128 -3.71 -11.39 -4.65
N HIS A 129 -4.73 -10.75 -4.03
CA HIS A 129 -4.86 -10.64 -2.57
C HIS A 129 -6.23 -11.15 -2.11
N PRO A 130 -6.30 -12.19 -1.24
CA PRO A 130 -7.57 -12.84 -0.88
C PRO A 130 -8.46 -11.98 0.03
N GLY A 131 -7.89 -11.05 0.76
CA GLY A 131 -8.62 -10.20 1.70
C GLY A 131 -9.22 -8.93 1.09
N LEU A 132 -9.07 -8.70 -0.21
CA LEU A 132 -9.56 -7.49 -0.87
C LEU A 132 -10.98 -7.67 -1.38
N ALA A 133 -11.81 -6.62 -1.35
CA ALA A 133 -13.14 -6.64 -1.93
C ALA A 133 -13.08 -6.74 -3.47
N PRO A 134 -14.07 -7.37 -4.14
CA PRO A 134 -14.00 -7.65 -5.58
C PRO A 134 -14.03 -6.42 -6.49
N ASP A 135 -14.49 -5.29 -6.02
CA ASP A 135 -14.64 -4.02 -6.74
C ASP A 135 -13.58 -2.97 -6.35
N VAL A 136 -12.60 -3.38 -5.55
CA VAL A 136 -11.55 -2.50 -5.03
C VAL A 136 -10.18 -2.93 -5.54
N LEU A 137 -9.33 -1.97 -5.85
CA LEU A 137 -7.90 -2.16 -6.09
C LEU A 137 -7.11 -1.40 -5.02
N GLY A 138 -6.28 -2.12 -4.26
CA GLY A 138 -5.36 -1.53 -3.30
C GLY A 138 -4.02 -1.24 -3.96
N VAL A 139 -3.44 -0.04 -3.74
CA VAL A 139 -2.12 0.28 -4.30
C VAL A 139 -1.30 1.08 -3.29
N PRO A 140 -0.07 0.62 -2.94
CA PRO A 140 0.80 1.37 -2.06
C PRO A 140 1.32 2.64 -2.75
N VAL A 141 1.35 3.74 -2.00
CA VAL A 141 1.98 4.98 -2.43
C VAL A 141 3.43 5.05 -1.95
N GLY A 142 4.18 6.02 -2.46
CA GLY A 142 5.53 6.32 -2.00
C GLY A 142 6.63 5.98 -3.00
N GLN A 143 6.29 5.43 -4.16
CA GLN A 143 7.19 5.19 -5.28
C GLN A 143 6.93 6.17 -6.45
N GLY A 144 7.72 6.04 -7.52
CA GLY A 144 7.55 6.82 -8.76
C GLY A 144 8.22 8.20 -8.69
N HIS A 145 9.30 8.34 -7.91
CA HIS A 145 10.12 9.54 -7.85
C HIS A 145 11.03 9.67 -9.07
N GLU A 146 11.14 10.87 -9.60
CA GLU A 146 12.02 11.19 -10.74
C GLU A 146 13.38 11.72 -10.32
N ASN A 147 13.45 12.49 -9.20
CA ASN A 147 14.64 13.20 -8.75
C ASN A 147 14.81 13.16 -7.23
N PHE A 148 14.66 12.01 -6.61
CA PHE A 148 14.76 11.86 -5.15
C PHE A 148 15.89 10.91 -4.72
N GLY A 149 17.00 10.96 -5.45
CA GLY A 149 18.20 10.18 -5.19
C GLY A 149 18.15 8.76 -5.76
N ARG A 150 19.32 8.14 -5.87
CA ARG A 150 19.56 6.88 -6.61
C ARG A 150 18.71 5.69 -6.18
N TYR A 151 18.18 5.69 -4.97
CA TYR A 151 17.35 4.58 -4.46
C TYR A 151 15.87 4.76 -4.77
N ALA A 152 15.40 5.99 -4.98
CA ALA A 152 14.02 6.29 -5.28
C ALA A 152 13.76 6.50 -6.78
N GLU A 153 14.76 7.02 -7.49
CA GLU A 153 14.65 7.40 -8.91
C GLU A 153 14.37 6.17 -9.79
N GLY A 154 13.35 6.29 -10.65
CA GLY A 154 12.99 5.27 -11.63
C GLY A 154 12.42 3.99 -11.02
N ARG A 155 11.94 4.03 -9.77
CA ARG A 155 11.34 2.86 -9.10
C ARG A 155 9.84 3.00 -8.98
N GLY A 156 9.14 1.91 -9.32
CA GLY A 156 7.68 1.84 -9.25
C GLY A 156 6.96 2.93 -10.02
N ALA A 157 5.80 3.32 -9.54
CA ALA A 157 4.93 4.31 -10.16
C ALA A 157 4.36 5.29 -9.13
N ASN A 158 4.16 6.54 -9.53
CA ASN A 158 3.48 7.54 -8.72
C ASN A 158 1.97 7.43 -8.85
N ILE A 159 1.34 6.76 -7.91
CA ILE A 159 -0.12 6.55 -7.90
C ILE A 159 -0.89 7.85 -7.70
N LEU A 160 -0.31 8.81 -7.02
CA LEU A 160 -0.98 10.10 -6.77
C LEU A 160 -1.23 10.88 -8.07
N SER A 161 -0.42 10.64 -9.11
CA SER A 161 -0.57 11.32 -10.41
C SER A 161 -1.85 10.95 -11.17
N ILE A 162 -2.45 9.80 -10.85
CA ILE A 162 -3.66 9.32 -11.51
C ILE A 162 -4.94 9.49 -10.67
N LEU A 163 -4.82 10.04 -9.47
CA LEU A 163 -5.99 10.32 -8.64
C LEU A 163 -6.78 11.50 -9.19
N VAL A 164 -8.10 11.43 -9.07
CA VAL A 164 -8.99 12.54 -9.39
C VAL A 164 -8.93 13.57 -8.25
N ASP A 165 -8.75 14.85 -8.58
CA ASP A 165 -8.81 15.95 -7.60
C ASP A 165 -10.27 16.18 -7.18
N LYS A 166 -10.75 15.32 -6.29
CA LYS A 166 -12.07 15.40 -5.69
C LYS A 166 -11.96 15.68 -4.20
N LYS A 167 -12.67 16.69 -3.77
CA LYS A 167 -12.72 17.11 -2.36
C LYS A 167 -14.13 16.92 -1.82
N ASP A 168 -14.20 16.57 -0.56
CA ASP A 168 -15.45 16.62 0.18
C ASP A 168 -15.89 18.08 0.32
N GLU A 169 -17.11 18.39 -0.12
CA GLU A 169 -17.62 19.77 -0.17
C GLU A 169 -17.76 20.42 1.21
N LYS A 170 -17.97 19.62 2.26
CA LYS A 170 -18.18 20.12 3.62
C LYS A 170 -16.88 20.33 4.38
N THR A 171 -15.96 19.39 4.26
CA THR A 171 -14.71 19.40 5.02
C THR A 171 -13.51 19.95 4.24
N GLY A 172 -13.60 19.96 2.91
CA GLY A 172 -12.50 20.28 2.01
C GLY A 172 -11.41 19.17 1.98
N ALA A 173 -11.64 18.04 2.63
CA ALA A 173 -10.72 16.93 2.64
C ALA A 173 -10.66 16.24 1.26
N LEU A 174 -9.50 15.75 0.89
CA LEU A 174 -9.33 14.97 -0.34
C LEU A 174 -10.12 13.66 -0.24
N ALA A 175 -10.97 13.39 -1.23
CA ALA A 175 -11.73 12.14 -1.33
C ALA A 175 -10.80 11.02 -1.87
N TRP A 176 -9.92 10.53 -1.03
CA TRP A 176 -8.78 9.67 -1.32
C TRP A 176 -9.15 8.39 -2.09
N ALA A 177 -10.26 7.74 -1.76
CA ALA A 177 -10.70 6.48 -2.35
C ALA A 177 -11.84 6.65 -3.39
N SER A 178 -12.05 7.86 -3.91
CA SER A 178 -13.16 8.15 -4.84
C SER A 178 -12.79 7.97 -6.31
N THR A 179 -11.53 7.69 -6.61
CA THR A 179 -11.05 7.54 -7.99
C THR A 179 -11.47 6.18 -8.54
N LYS A 180 -12.18 6.18 -9.65
CA LYS A 180 -12.45 4.97 -10.44
C LYS A 180 -11.32 4.70 -11.42
N VAL A 181 -10.98 3.44 -11.57
CA VAL A 181 -9.84 3.00 -12.36
C VAL A 181 -10.20 1.80 -13.22
N LYS A 182 -9.69 1.76 -14.42
CA LYS A 182 -9.71 0.60 -15.30
C LYS A 182 -8.39 -0.14 -15.24
N LEU A 183 -8.50 -1.45 -15.27
CA LEU A 183 -7.36 -2.35 -15.25
C LEU A 183 -7.15 -2.88 -16.66
N LEU A 184 -5.99 -2.60 -17.25
CA LEU A 184 -5.61 -3.03 -18.60
C LEU A 184 -4.33 -3.86 -18.53
N ARG A 185 -4.27 -4.95 -19.28
CA ARG A 185 -3.04 -5.75 -19.35
C ARG A 185 -2.00 -5.04 -20.22
N ALA A 186 -0.82 -4.78 -19.64
CA ALA A 186 0.30 -4.20 -20.39
C ALA A 186 1.05 -5.25 -21.24
N GLY A 187 0.75 -6.53 -21.00
CA GLY A 187 1.46 -7.64 -21.61
C GLY A 187 2.79 -7.95 -20.92
N GLY A 188 3.14 -9.24 -20.87
CA GLY A 188 4.32 -9.74 -20.18
C GLY A 188 4.17 -9.78 -18.67
N ARG A 189 5.20 -10.36 -18.05
CA ARG A 189 5.31 -10.54 -16.60
C ARG A 189 6.69 -10.14 -16.14
N ARG A 190 6.77 -9.58 -14.94
CA ARG A 190 8.03 -9.30 -14.24
C ARG A 190 7.96 -9.91 -12.84
N THR A 191 9.06 -10.51 -12.40
CA THR A 191 9.14 -11.00 -11.02
C THR A 191 9.05 -9.82 -10.07
N MET A 192 8.04 -9.82 -9.21
CA MET A 192 7.94 -8.88 -8.11
C MET A 192 9.00 -9.21 -7.07
N ALA A 193 9.78 -8.23 -6.66
CA ALA A 193 10.76 -8.40 -5.60
C ALA A 193 10.03 -8.62 -4.26
N LYS A 194 10.23 -9.77 -3.64
CA LYS A 194 9.59 -10.19 -2.39
C LYS A 194 10.59 -10.92 -1.49
N PHE A 195 10.40 -10.85 -0.18
CA PHE A 195 11.25 -11.58 0.77
C PHE A 195 10.83 -13.03 0.99
N GLU A 196 9.63 -13.41 0.57
CA GLU A 196 9.15 -14.80 0.68
C GLU A 196 9.03 -15.46 -0.70
N GLY A 197 9.00 -16.80 -0.71
CA GLY A 197 8.68 -17.60 -1.90
C GLY A 197 9.77 -17.66 -2.96
N THR A 198 10.95 -17.11 -2.72
CA THR A 198 12.09 -17.18 -3.64
C THR A 198 13.08 -18.29 -3.28
N VAL A 199 13.04 -18.77 -2.04
CA VAL A 199 13.84 -19.90 -1.59
C VAL A 199 12.87 -20.96 -1.10
N PRO A 200 12.82 -22.18 -1.67
CA PRO A 200 12.15 -23.28 -1.02
C PRO A 200 12.83 -23.46 0.33
N ALA A 201 12.13 -23.11 1.39
CA ALA A 201 12.67 -23.09 2.75
C ALA A 201 13.29 -24.45 3.14
N PHE A 202 12.72 -25.54 2.66
CA PHE A 202 13.23 -26.89 2.70
C PHE A 202 12.57 -27.69 1.56
N PRO A 203 13.23 -28.72 0.98
CA PRO A 203 12.52 -29.66 0.16
C PRO A 203 11.42 -30.27 1.02
N VAL A 204 10.16 -29.96 0.67
CA VAL A 204 9.01 -30.61 1.29
C VAL A 204 9.06 -32.05 0.83
N GLU A 205 9.42 -32.97 1.71
CA GLU A 205 9.35 -34.40 1.39
C GLU A 205 7.91 -34.73 0.99
N PRO A 206 7.72 -35.50 -0.09
CA PRO A 206 6.40 -35.91 -0.50
C PRO A 206 5.71 -36.64 0.66
N GLY A 207 4.60 -36.09 1.17
CA GLY A 207 3.82 -36.68 2.27
C GLY A 207 3.94 -35.98 3.63
N VAL A 208 4.77 -34.93 3.76
CA VAL A 208 4.70 -34.08 4.96
C VAL A 208 3.51 -33.11 4.79
N PRO A 209 2.46 -33.23 5.61
CA PRO A 209 1.32 -32.35 5.50
C PRO A 209 1.74 -30.93 5.88
N ILE A 210 1.57 -29.97 4.95
CA ILE A 210 1.61 -28.56 5.29
C ILE A 210 0.49 -28.32 6.29
N LEU A 211 0.81 -27.72 7.42
CA LEU A 211 -0.16 -27.43 8.47
C LEU A 211 -1.24 -26.50 7.94
N VAL A 212 -2.36 -27.06 7.51
CA VAL A 212 -3.56 -26.29 7.21
C VAL A 212 -4.22 -25.98 8.56
N VAL A 213 -4.06 -24.77 9.04
CA VAL A 213 -4.80 -24.29 10.22
C VAL A 213 -6.23 -24.01 9.77
N GLY A 214 -7.06 -25.05 9.74
CA GLY A 214 -8.50 -24.93 9.57
C GLY A 214 -9.20 -25.35 10.87
N HIS A 215 -10.28 -24.70 11.21
CA HIS A 215 -11.15 -25.10 12.32
C HIS A 215 -12.00 -26.34 12.00
N ASP A 216 -11.58 -27.18 11.08
CA ASP A 216 -12.34 -28.34 10.65
C ASP A 216 -11.89 -29.59 11.43
N GLN A 217 -12.84 -30.27 12.04
CA GLN A 217 -12.60 -31.50 12.82
C GLN A 217 -11.92 -32.60 11.99
N THR A 218 -12.14 -32.61 10.67
CA THR A 218 -11.50 -33.53 9.73
C THR A 218 -9.97 -33.39 9.68
N ALA A 219 -9.44 -32.19 9.96
CA ALA A 219 -7.99 -31.95 10.02
C ALA A 219 -7.34 -32.58 11.27
N HIS A 220 -8.11 -32.78 12.34
CA HIS A 220 -7.62 -33.42 13.57
C HIS A 220 -7.49 -34.94 13.37
N GLU A 221 -8.48 -35.56 12.74
CA GLU A 221 -8.48 -36.97 12.44
C GLU A 221 -7.39 -37.37 11.43
N ALA A 222 -7.13 -36.53 10.44
CA ALA A 222 -6.02 -36.75 9.49
C ALA A 222 -4.64 -36.65 10.17
N LYS A 223 -4.48 -35.81 11.18
CA LYS A 223 -3.25 -35.73 11.97
C LYS A 223 -3.02 -36.96 12.83
N GLU A 224 -4.05 -37.48 13.48
CA GLU A 224 -3.92 -38.69 14.30
C GLU A 224 -3.59 -39.90 13.44
N GLN A 225 -4.20 -40.03 12.27
CA GLN A 225 -3.90 -41.11 11.33
C GLN A 225 -2.47 -41.06 10.82
N ALA A 226 -2.00 -39.85 10.41
CA ALA A 226 -0.62 -39.67 9.95
C ALA A 226 0.42 -39.95 11.06
N HIS A 227 0.11 -39.56 12.30
CA HIS A 227 0.96 -39.86 13.46
C HIS A 227 1.04 -41.35 13.77
N HIS A 228 -0.10 -42.05 13.74
CA HIS A 228 -0.17 -43.50 13.92
C HIS A 228 0.58 -44.27 12.82
N GLU A 229 0.49 -43.83 11.57
CA GLU A 229 1.19 -44.45 10.45
C GLU A 229 2.71 -44.21 10.54
N HIS A 230 3.15 -43.05 11.00
CA HIS A 230 4.55 -42.74 11.26
C HIS A 230 5.14 -43.62 12.37
N LEU A 231 4.43 -43.76 13.48
CA LEU A 231 4.84 -44.60 14.60
C LEU A 231 4.91 -46.09 14.20
N ARG A 232 4.01 -46.55 13.32
CA ARG A 232 4.02 -47.91 12.81
C ARG A 232 5.23 -48.19 11.94
N LYS A 233 5.65 -47.23 11.10
CA LYS A 233 6.89 -47.35 10.26
C LYS A 233 8.20 -47.31 11.04
N ILE A 234 8.21 -46.81 12.27
CA ILE A 234 9.37 -46.77 13.14
C ILE A 234 9.50 -48.07 13.97
N SER A 235 8.39 -48.84 14.09
CA SER A 235 8.33 -50.08 14.88
C SER A 235 8.54 -51.36 14.06
N GLU A 236 8.64 -51.24 12.75
CA GLU A 236 9.07 -52.29 11.81
C GLU A 236 10.56 -52.12 11.45
#